data_5caab0fb383fb041ce48a1c1a193b267
#
_entry.id   5caab0fb383fb041ce48a1c1a193b267
#
_cell.length_a   1.000
_cell.length_b   1.000
_cell.length_c   1.000
_cell.angle_alpha   90.00
_cell.angle_beta   90.00
_cell.angle_gamma   90.00
#
_symmetry.space_group_name_H-M   'P 1'
#
loop_
_entity.id
_entity.type
_entity.pdbx_description
1 polymer ?
#
loop_
_entity_poly.entity_id
_entity_poly.type
_entity_poly.pdbx_seq_one_letter_code
_entity_poly.pdbx_strand_id
1 'polypeptide(L)'
;MELDAQPHYPVAGEVITDSATFSLIPDGLKPKDATVLFVHAHPDDEASSTGATIGALTAAGVTVHLLTMTRGEMGEVIDPALRHLEATHPANTDRGHALGEYRTGELKASLKALGIRHHLYLGEGASYLPGERTSYRDSGMTWGSDGRAIANPAAADDCLTRLPLKPQADAIASAIREIRPDVVVTYDADGGYGHPDHKRT
;
A
#
# COMPACT_ATOMS: atom_id res chain seq x y z
N MET A 1 2.37 -10.43 -37.01
CA MET A 1 2.71 -10.93 -35.65
C MET A 1 1.69 -10.28 -34.74
N GLU A 2 0.58 -11.00 -34.54
CA GLU A 2 -0.61 -10.53 -33.81
C GLU A 2 -0.30 -10.47 -32.31
N LEU A 3 -0.34 -9.27 -31.75
CA LEU A 3 -0.40 -9.01 -30.33
C LEU A 3 -1.82 -8.53 -30.00
N ASP A 4 -2.77 -9.45 -30.00
CA ASP A 4 -4.15 -9.17 -29.59
C ASP A 4 -4.67 -10.28 -28.69
N ALA A 5 -4.13 -10.30 -27.44
CA ALA A 5 -4.85 -10.92 -26.34
C ALA A 5 -5.09 -9.82 -25.31
N GLN A 6 -6.22 -9.15 -25.41
CA GLN A 6 -6.74 -8.30 -24.31
C GLN A 6 -6.85 -9.18 -23.07
N PRO A 7 -6.37 -8.74 -21.90
CA PRO A 7 -6.57 -9.48 -20.67
C PRO A 7 -8.08 -9.65 -20.44
N HIS A 8 -8.52 -10.88 -20.35
CA HIS A 8 -9.90 -11.21 -20.02
C HIS A 8 -10.11 -10.99 -18.52
N TYR A 9 -10.84 -9.94 -18.17
CA TYR A 9 -11.26 -9.72 -16.79
C TYR A 9 -12.56 -10.50 -16.57
N PRO A 10 -12.65 -11.40 -15.56
CA PRO A 10 -13.87 -12.15 -15.29
C PRO A 10 -15.00 -11.18 -14.92
N VAL A 11 -16.17 -11.37 -15.54
CA VAL A 11 -17.39 -10.63 -15.15
C VAL A 11 -17.89 -11.12 -13.80
N ALA A 12 -18.55 -10.23 -13.05
CA ALA A 12 -19.10 -10.56 -11.74
C ALA A 12 -19.97 -11.83 -11.79
N GLY A 13 -19.57 -12.87 -11.05
CA GLY A 13 -20.26 -14.17 -11.01
C GLY A 13 -19.56 -15.31 -11.77
N GLU A 14 -18.50 -15.03 -12.51
CA GLU A 14 -17.70 -16.07 -13.15
C GLU A 14 -16.73 -16.69 -12.12
N VAL A 15 -16.92 -17.97 -11.81
CA VAL A 15 -16.00 -18.69 -10.93
C VAL A 15 -14.83 -19.16 -11.77
N ILE A 16 -13.65 -18.63 -11.52
CA ILE A 16 -12.41 -19.13 -12.12
C ILE A 16 -12.13 -20.50 -11.51
N THR A 17 -12.46 -21.56 -12.23
CA THR A 17 -12.27 -22.95 -11.78
C THR A 17 -10.89 -23.51 -12.13
N ASP A 18 -10.08 -22.79 -12.91
CA ASP A 18 -8.74 -23.22 -13.29
C ASP A 18 -7.70 -22.71 -12.28
N SER A 19 -7.41 -23.57 -11.31
CA SER A 19 -6.41 -23.32 -10.26
C SER A 19 -4.97 -23.26 -10.79
N ALA A 20 -4.74 -23.53 -12.07
CA ALA A 20 -3.40 -23.52 -12.66
C ALA A 20 -2.92 -22.11 -13.07
N THR A 21 -3.79 -21.09 -13.07
CA THR A 21 -3.50 -19.85 -13.80
C THR A 21 -2.98 -18.69 -12.95
N PHE A 22 -3.07 -18.73 -11.62
CA PHE A 22 -2.63 -17.61 -10.75
C PHE A 22 -2.00 -18.06 -9.44
N SER A 23 -0.79 -18.62 -9.50
CA SER A 23 0.05 -18.68 -8.30
C SER A 23 1.00 -17.49 -8.31
N LEU A 24 0.91 -16.62 -7.27
CA LEU A 24 1.97 -15.62 -7.00
C LEU A 24 3.27 -16.29 -6.55
N ILE A 25 3.19 -17.57 -6.16
CA ILE A 25 4.35 -18.31 -5.65
C ILE A 25 5.07 -18.93 -6.85
N PRO A 26 6.38 -18.74 -6.96
CA PRO A 26 7.18 -19.35 -8.03
C PRO A 26 7.04 -20.87 -8.10
N ASP A 27 7.03 -21.41 -9.31
CA ASP A 27 6.92 -22.85 -9.54
C ASP A 27 7.96 -23.65 -8.76
N GLY A 28 7.50 -24.71 -8.11
CA GLY A 28 8.33 -25.59 -7.29
C GLY A 28 8.56 -25.12 -5.85
N LEU A 29 8.18 -23.90 -5.49
CA LEU A 29 8.23 -23.41 -4.11
C LEU A 29 6.93 -23.79 -3.37
N LYS A 30 7.05 -24.31 -2.15
CA LYS A 30 5.87 -24.62 -1.34
C LYS A 30 5.38 -23.36 -0.62
N PRO A 31 4.07 -23.16 -0.45
CA PRO A 31 3.52 -21.99 0.25
C PRO A 31 4.18 -21.69 1.59
N LYS A 32 4.39 -22.70 2.43
CA LYS A 32 5.02 -22.56 3.75
C LYS A 32 6.48 -22.11 3.75
N ASP A 33 7.15 -22.24 2.61
CA ASP A 33 8.56 -21.87 2.41
C ASP A 33 8.68 -20.53 1.64
N ALA A 34 7.54 -19.98 1.19
CA ALA A 34 7.47 -18.76 0.42
C ALA A 34 7.32 -17.51 1.31
N THR A 35 7.95 -16.43 0.89
CA THR A 35 7.84 -15.09 1.49
C THR A 35 7.40 -14.08 0.43
N VAL A 36 6.33 -13.35 0.72
CA VAL A 36 5.80 -12.29 -0.17
C VAL A 36 5.83 -10.97 0.58
N LEU A 37 6.39 -9.94 -0.04
CA LEU A 37 6.37 -8.56 0.43
C LEU A 37 5.34 -7.77 -0.36
N PHE A 38 4.32 -7.24 0.31
CA PHE A 38 3.42 -6.23 -0.24
C PHE A 38 3.94 -4.85 0.13
N VAL A 39 3.96 -3.92 -0.83
CA VAL A 39 4.33 -2.52 -0.62
C VAL A 39 3.14 -1.66 -1.02
N HIS A 40 2.52 -1.01 -0.06
CA HIS A 40 1.32 -0.17 -0.22
C HIS A 40 1.55 1.25 0.28
N ALA A 41 0.82 2.21 -0.28
CA ALA A 41 0.98 3.63 0.03
C ALA A 41 0.35 3.99 1.38
N HIS A 42 -0.86 3.49 1.67
CA HIS A 42 -1.65 3.92 2.82
C HIS A 42 -2.22 2.74 3.61
N PRO A 43 -2.56 2.93 4.88
CA PRO A 43 -3.46 2.02 5.59
C PRO A 43 -4.81 1.94 4.87
N ASP A 44 -5.30 0.76 4.57
CA ASP A 44 -6.48 0.31 3.83
C ASP A 44 -6.20 -0.32 2.45
N ASP A 45 -5.13 0.06 1.77
CA ASP A 45 -4.75 -0.52 0.47
C ASP A 45 -4.55 -2.04 0.55
N GLU A 46 -3.99 -2.53 1.67
CA GLU A 46 -3.78 -3.95 1.90
C GLU A 46 -5.10 -4.72 1.93
N ALA A 47 -6.16 -4.10 2.42
CA ALA A 47 -7.48 -4.71 2.51
C ALA A 47 -8.30 -4.51 1.23
N SER A 48 -8.33 -3.27 0.70
CA SER A 48 -9.17 -2.89 -0.43
C SER A 48 -8.63 -3.41 -1.77
N SER A 49 -7.31 -3.37 -1.96
CA SER A 49 -6.67 -3.73 -3.23
C SER A 49 -6.21 -5.18 -3.28
N THR A 50 -5.70 -5.73 -2.18
CA THR A 50 -5.04 -7.04 -2.16
C THR A 50 -5.52 -7.98 -1.06
N GLY A 51 -6.55 -7.61 -0.29
CA GLY A 51 -6.96 -8.34 0.90
C GLY A 51 -7.36 -9.80 0.64
N ALA A 52 -8.10 -10.07 -0.43
CA ALA A 52 -8.45 -11.44 -0.81
C ALA A 52 -7.21 -12.29 -1.13
N THR A 53 -6.24 -11.72 -1.86
CA THR A 53 -4.97 -12.36 -2.20
C THR A 53 -4.14 -12.61 -0.96
N ILE A 54 -3.98 -11.62 -0.10
CA ILE A 54 -3.23 -11.74 1.16
C ILE A 54 -3.85 -12.81 2.06
N GLY A 55 -5.18 -12.78 2.23
CA GLY A 55 -5.90 -13.76 3.05
C GLY A 55 -5.73 -15.19 2.53
N ALA A 56 -5.77 -15.39 1.19
CA ALA A 56 -5.52 -16.68 0.59
C ALA A 56 -4.06 -17.17 0.81
N LEU A 57 -3.09 -16.27 0.65
CA LEU A 57 -1.67 -16.59 0.86
C LEU A 57 -1.38 -16.97 2.33
N THR A 58 -1.85 -16.17 3.29
CA THR A 58 -1.64 -16.43 4.72
C THR A 58 -2.36 -17.71 5.16
N ALA A 59 -3.57 -17.99 4.65
CA ALA A 59 -4.28 -19.22 4.88
C ALA A 59 -3.55 -20.47 4.33
N ALA A 60 -2.83 -20.31 3.20
CA ALA A 60 -1.99 -21.35 2.63
C ALA A 60 -0.64 -21.53 3.35
N GLY A 61 -0.33 -20.68 4.34
CA GLY A 61 0.89 -20.74 5.15
C GLY A 61 2.07 -19.92 4.60
N VAL A 62 1.84 -19.04 3.61
CA VAL A 62 2.85 -18.12 3.10
C VAL A 62 3.21 -17.09 4.17
N THR A 63 4.49 -16.77 4.28
CA THR A 63 4.94 -15.64 5.11
C THR A 63 4.70 -14.33 4.36
N VAL A 64 3.74 -13.53 4.83
CA VAL A 64 3.43 -12.24 4.24
C VAL A 64 4.02 -11.11 5.08
N HIS A 65 4.79 -10.24 4.43
CA HIS A 65 5.24 -8.96 4.95
C HIS A 65 4.46 -7.83 4.29
N LEU A 66 4.14 -6.80 5.05
CA LEU A 66 3.57 -5.55 4.54
C LEU A 66 4.47 -4.38 4.89
N LEU A 67 4.83 -3.57 3.89
CA LEU A 67 5.43 -2.26 4.04
C LEU A 67 4.40 -1.21 3.61
N THR A 68 4.07 -0.27 4.50
CA THR A 68 3.17 0.84 4.22
C THR A 68 3.96 2.14 4.18
N MET A 69 3.81 2.94 3.13
CA MET A 69 4.67 4.11 2.90
C MET A 69 4.36 5.26 3.85
N THR A 70 3.08 5.50 4.17
CA THR A 70 2.60 6.61 4.99
C THR A 70 1.56 6.15 6.01
N ARG A 71 1.09 7.05 6.87
CA ARG A 71 -0.03 6.74 7.78
C ARG A 71 -1.39 7.21 7.27
N GLY A 72 -1.45 7.72 6.04
CA GLY A 72 -2.70 8.15 5.42
C GLY A 72 -3.31 9.41 6.06
N GLU A 73 -2.46 10.36 6.44
CA GLU A 73 -2.83 11.58 7.17
C GLU A 73 -3.72 12.53 6.38
N MET A 74 -3.81 12.34 5.06
CA MET A 74 -4.61 13.18 4.15
C MET A 74 -5.88 12.48 3.65
N GLY A 75 -6.22 11.31 4.22
CA GLY A 75 -7.41 10.57 3.85
C GLY A 75 -8.71 11.34 4.13
N GLU A 76 -9.74 11.06 3.31
CA GLU A 76 -11.10 11.51 3.55
C GLU A 76 -11.72 10.69 4.69
N VAL A 77 -12.47 11.35 5.58
CA VAL A 77 -13.19 10.70 6.68
C VAL A 77 -14.68 10.62 6.37
N ILE A 78 -15.19 9.42 6.18
CA ILE A 78 -16.59 9.19 5.82
C ILE A 78 -17.49 9.32 7.04
N ASP A 79 -17.07 8.80 8.21
CA ASP A 79 -17.86 8.88 9.44
C ASP A 79 -17.96 10.33 9.95
N PRO A 80 -19.17 10.92 10.02
CA PRO A 80 -19.35 12.29 10.51
C PRO A 80 -18.78 12.53 11.91
N ALA A 81 -18.77 11.52 12.78
CA ALA A 81 -18.23 11.63 14.14
C ALA A 81 -16.72 11.82 14.18
N LEU A 82 -16.02 11.37 13.13
CA LEU A 82 -14.55 11.40 13.00
C LEU A 82 -14.06 12.51 12.07
N ARG A 83 -14.93 13.26 11.39
CA ARG A 83 -14.53 14.30 10.43
C ARG A 83 -13.61 15.37 11.00
N HIS A 84 -13.64 15.58 12.31
CA HIS A 84 -12.72 16.50 12.98
C HIS A 84 -11.23 16.06 12.88
N LEU A 85 -10.97 14.80 12.49
CA LEU A 85 -9.63 14.26 12.27
C LEU A 85 -9.06 14.62 10.90
N GLU A 86 -9.90 14.97 9.91
CA GLU A 86 -9.42 15.34 8.58
C GLU A 86 -8.41 16.50 8.63
N ALA A 87 -7.31 16.38 7.92
CA ALA A 87 -6.29 17.42 7.85
C ALA A 87 -6.83 18.76 7.31
N THR A 88 -7.90 18.72 6.50
CA THR A 88 -8.57 19.88 5.90
C THR A 88 -9.71 20.43 6.74
N HIS A 89 -10.09 19.77 7.83
CA HIS A 89 -11.16 20.23 8.70
C HIS A 89 -10.77 21.54 9.39
N PRO A 90 -11.68 22.58 9.44
CA PRO A 90 -11.34 23.90 9.99
C PRO A 90 -10.84 23.91 11.44
N ALA A 91 -11.25 22.94 12.24
CA ALA A 91 -10.79 22.80 13.62
C ALA A 91 -9.49 21.98 13.75
N ASN A 92 -8.99 21.37 12.66
CA ASN A 92 -7.77 20.57 12.70
C ASN A 92 -6.55 21.49 12.69
N THR A 93 -5.64 21.29 13.65
CA THR A 93 -4.39 22.04 13.78
C THR A 93 -3.15 21.16 13.70
N ASP A 94 -3.34 19.83 13.61
CA ASP A 94 -2.26 18.85 13.64
C ASP A 94 -1.92 18.29 12.25
N ARG A 95 -2.52 18.85 11.19
CA ARG A 95 -2.27 18.45 9.81
C ARG A 95 -2.63 16.98 9.52
N GLY A 96 -3.63 16.40 10.24
CA GLY A 96 -4.07 15.02 10.12
C GLY A 96 -3.23 13.99 10.87
N HIS A 97 -2.36 14.42 11.77
CA HIS A 97 -1.57 13.47 12.58
C HIS A 97 -2.49 12.55 13.40
N ALA A 98 -3.52 13.09 14.03
CA ALA A 98 -4.51 12.29 14.76
C ALA A 98 -5.25 11.29 13.86
N LEU A 99 -5.52 11.65 12.59
CA LEU A 99 -6.07 10.71 11.61
C LEU A 99 -5.09 9.58 11.33
N GLY A 100 -3.81 9.89 11.09
CA GLY A 100 -2.77 8.89 10.88
C GLY A 100 -2.64 7.89 12.04
N GLU A 101 -2.73 8.37 13.29
CA GLU A 101 -2.74 7.52 14.48
C GLU A 101 -4.00 6.65 14.55
N TYR A 102 -5.17 7.22 14.23
CA TYR A 102 -6.43 6.47 14.16
C TYR A 102 -6.34 5.34 13.11
N ARG A 103 -5.91 5.66 11.89
CA ARG A 103 -5.73 4.69 10.79
C ARG A 103 -4.67 3.62 11.09
N THR A 104 -3.65 3.96 11.88
CA THR A 104 -2.70 2.95 12.40
C THR A 104 -3.41 1.91 13.28
N GLY A 105 -4.44 2.31 14.03
CA GLY A 105 -5.29 1.39 14.79
C GLY A 105 -6.13 0.47 13.87
N GLU A 106 -6.72 1.04 12.82
CA GLU A 106 -7.48 0.28 11.81
C GLU A 106 -6.59 -0.71 11.07
N LEU A 107 -5.39 -0.27 10.64
CA LEU A 107 -4.41 -1.14 10.01
C LEU A 107 -4.04 -2.33 10.91
N LYS A 108 -3.83 -2.13 12.21
CA LYS A 108 -3.56 -3.23 13.14
C LYS A 108 -4.69 -4.26 13.17
N ALA A 109 -5.94 -3.82 13.09
CA ALA A 109 -7.09 -4.71 13.01
C ALA A 109 -7.13 -5.48 11.68
N SER A 110 -6.85 -4.79 10.58
CA SER A 110 -6.73 -5.37 9.23
C SER A 110 -5.62 -6.43 9.16
N LEU A 111 -4.41 -6.11 9.65
CA LEU A 111 -3.29 -7.06 9.71
C LEU A 111 -3.68 -8.35 10.44
N LYS A 112 -4.37 -8.22 11.58
CA LYS A 112 -4.86 -9.38 12.34
C LYS A 112 -5.88 -10.19 11.55
N ALA A 113 -6.83 -9.54 10.89
CA ALA A 113 -7.87 -10.20 10.10
C ALA A 113 -7.29 -10.93 8.88
N LEU A 114 -6.28 -10.34 8.21
CA LEU A 114 -5.60 -10.90 7.05
C LEU A 114 -4.50 -11.92 7.41
N GLY A 115 -4.19 -12.11 8.68
CA GLY A 115 -3.15 -13.04 9.13
C GLY A 115 -1.72 -12.54 8.90
N ILE A 116 -1.53 -11.23 8.63
CA ILE A 116 -0.21 -10.61 8.46
C ILE A 116 0.45 -10.46 9.84
N ARG A 117 1.68 -10.96 9.98
CA ARG A 117 2.45 -10.92 11.24
C ARG A 117 3.62 -9.95 11.18
N HIS A 118 4.00 -9.52 10.00
CA HIS A 118 5.18 -8.68 9.74
C HIS A 118 4.76 -7.41 9.01
N HIS A 119 4.78 -6.30 9.73
CA HIS A 119 4.47 -4.98 9.19
C HIS A 119 5.52 -3.97 9.61
N LEU A 120 5.83 -3.04 8.72
CA LEU A 120 6.66 -1.86 8.97
C LEU A 120 6.15 -0.68 8.15
N TYR A 121 6.32 0.52 8.69
CA TYR A 121 6.22 1.74 7.88
C TYR A 121 7.56 2.05 7.22
N LEU A 122 7.52 2.78 6.10
CA LEU A 122 8.74 3.23 5.40
C LEU A 122 9.60 4.09 6.35
N GLY A 123 10.87 3.74 6.47
CA GLY A 123 11.83 4.35 7.39
C GLY A 123 11.93 3.65 8.74
N GLU A 124 11.15 2.59 8.98
CA GLU A 124 11.20 1.79 10.20
C GLU A 124 11.78 0.38 9.93
N GLY A 125 12.26 -0.29 10.97
CA GLY A 125 12.74 -1.68 10.89
C GLY A 125 13.70 -1.93 9.74
N ALA A 126 13.41 -2.92 8.89
CA ALA A 126 14.23 -3.30 7.74
C ALA A 126 14.37 -2.20 6.68
N SER A 127 13.49 -1.19 6.68
CA SER A 127 13.58 -0.01 5.79
C SER A 127 14.25 1.20 6.43
N TYR A 128 14.72 1.10 7.67
CA TYR A 128 15.46 2.16 8.32
C TYR A 128 16.85 2.36 7.70
N LEU A 129 17.19 3.60 7.41
CA LEU A 129 18.53 3.99 6.94
C LEU A 129 19.11 5.07 7.87
N PRO A 130 20.32 4.88 8.41
CA PRO A 130 20.96 5.87 9.29
C PRO A 130 21.11 7.24 8.61
N GLY A 131 20.61 8.28 9.28
CA GLY A 131 20.67 9.66 8.77
C GLY A 131 19.52 10.05 7.83
N GLU A 132 18.66 9.10 7.46
CA GLU A 132 17.47 9.36 6.66
C GLU A 132 16.21 9.49 7.53
N ARG A 133 15.07 9.81 6.89
CA ARG A 133 13.79 9.96 7.57
C ARG A 133 13.29 8.62 8.09
N THR A 134 12.63 8.67 9.26
CA THR A 134 11.95 7.53 9.88
C THR A 134 10.43 7.54 9.66
N SER A 135 9.92 8.57 8.97
CA SER A 135 8.50 8.65 8.62
C SER A 135 8.30 9.52 7.39
N TYR A 136 7.26 9.17 6.63
CA TYR A 136 6.84 9.86 5.42
C TYR A 136 5.35 10.17 5.51
N ARG A 137 4.99 11.38 5.09
CA ARG A 137 3.63 11.89 5.18
C ARG A 137 2.88 11.63 3.88
N ASP A 138 1.60 11.30 3.99
CA ASP A 138 0.66 11.23 2.87
C ASP A 138 0.61 12.55 2.09
N SER A 139 0.68 12.46 0.76
CA SER A 139 0.66 13.61 -0.13
C SER A 139 -0.74 14.17 -0.37
N GLY A 140 -1.75 13.36 -0.10
CA GLY A 140 -3.11 13.65 -0.53
C GLY A 140 -3.26 13.68 -2.05
N MET A 141 -4.48 13.76 -2.49
CA MET A 141 -4.83 13.87 -3.90
C MET A 141 -5.98 14.86 -4.10
N THR A 142 -6.27 15.17 -5.35
CA THR A 142 -7.53 15.79 -5.78
C THR A 142 -8.04 15.07 -7.02
N TRP A 143 -9.32 15.23 -7.34
CA TRP A 143 -9.91 14.62 -8.54
C TRP A 143 -9.71 15.53 -9.76
N GLY A 144 -9.16 14.97 -10.82
CA GLY A 144 -9.12 15.60 -12.13
C GLY A 144 -10.48 15.60 -12.82
N SER A 145 -10.63 16.42 -13.88
CA SER A 145 -11.86 16.50 -14.66
C SER A 145 -12.21 15.21 -15.42
N ASP A 146 -11.25 14.31 -15.56
CA ASP A 146 -11.39 12.99 -16.18
C ASP A 146 -11.74 11.88 -15.17
N GLY A 147 -11.94 12.24 -13.89
CA GLY A 147 -12.24 11.30 -12.82
C GLY A 147 -11.04 10.51 -12.31
N ARG A 148 -9.81 10.83 -12.72
CA ARG A 148 -8.57 10.24 -12.18
C ARG A 148 -8.04 11.07 -11.02
N ALA A 149 -7.38 10.42 -10.09
CA ALA A 149 -6.66 11.12 -9.04
C ALA A 149 -5.43 11.84 -9.60
N ILE A 150 -5.22 13.07 -9.16
CA ILE A 150 -4.06 13.88 -9.52
C ILE A 150 -3.40 14.44 -8.26
N ALA A 151 -2.15 14.90 -8.41
CA ALA A 151 -1.41 15.50 -7.31
C ALA A 151 -2.17 16.69 -6.68
N ASN A 152 -2.25 16.72 -5.37
CA ASN A 152 -2.80 17.87 -4.65
C ASN A 152 -1.89 19.08 -4.82
N PRO A 153 -2.36 20.20 -5.43
CA PRO A 153 -1.54 21.41 -5.59
C PRO A 153 -1.07 22.01 -4.26
N ALA A 154 -1.86 21.80 -3.19
CA ALA A 154 -1.56 22.26 -1.84
C ALA A 154 -0.83 21.20 -0.99
N ALA A 155 -0.29 20.15 -1.60
CA ALA A 155 0.48 19.13 -0.89
C ALA A 155 1.66 19.77 -0.14
N ALA A 156 1.86 19.33 1.10
CA ALA A 156 2.92 19.85 1.95
C ALA A 156 4.33 19.48 1.41
N ASP A 157 5.32 20.32 1.64
CA ASP A 157 6.69 20.09 1.14
C ASP A 157 7.36 18.87 1.78
N ASP A 158 6.87 18.40 2.93
CA ASP A 158 7.36 17.22 3.65
C ASP A 158 6.59 15.93 3.33
N CYS A 159 5.67 15.95 2.35
CA CYS A 159 4.92 14.78 1.93
C CYS A 159 5.74 13.85 1.00
N LEU A 160 5.30 12.61 0.89
CA LEU A 160 5.98 11.52 0.18
C LEU A 160 6.41 11.93 -1.25
N THR A 161 5.50 12.51 -2.02
CA THR A 161 5.77 12.84 -3.43
C THR A 161 6.63 14.10 -3.63
N ARG A 162 6.73 14.98 -2.64
CA ARG A 162 7.59 16.18 -2.68
C ARG A 162 9.02 15.89 -2.26
N LEU A 163 9.22 14.84 -1.48
CA LEU A 163 10.55 14.42 -1.01
C LEU A 163 11.33 13.70 -2.14
N PRO A 164 12.68 13.70 -2.09
CA PRO A 164 13.50 13.01 -3.07
C PRO A 164 13.15 11.52 -3.17
N LEU A 165 13.09 10.99 -4.40
CA LEU A 165 12.79 9.58 -4.66
C LEU A 165 13.87 8.64 -4.12
N LYS A 166 15.15 9.01 -4.31
CA LYS A 166 16.27 8.11 -4.03
C LYS A 166 16.29 7.56 -2.58
N PRO A 167 16.17 8.36 -1.50
CA PRO A 167 16.11 7.82 -0.13
C PRO A 167 14.96 6.85 0.10
N GLN A 168 13.80 7.10 -0.51
CA GLN A 168 12.63 6.23 -0.41
C GLN A 168 12.91 4.89 -1.09
N ALA A 169 13.43 4.92 -2.31
CA ALA A 169 13.80 3.72 -3.05
C ALA A 169 14.91 2.91 -2.33
N ASP A 170 15.91 3.60 -1.77
CA ASP A 170 16.98 2.95 -1.00
C ASP A 170 16.42 2.26 0.27
N ALA A 171 15.44 2.88 0.95
CA ALA A 171 14.79 2.31 2.13
C ALA A 171 13.97 1.05 1.78
N ILE A 172 13.20 1.08 0.68
CA ILE A 172 12.49 -0.12 0.18
C ILE A 172 13.51 -1.21 -0.21
N ALA A 173 14.57 -0.84 -0.93
CA ALA A 173 15.62 -1.79 -1.32
C ALA A 173 16.33 -2.40 -0.10
N SER A 174 16.49 -1.65 1.01
CA SER A 174 17.00 -2.18 2.28
C SER A 174 16.05 -3.25 2.83
N ALA A 175 14.75 -2.95 2.88
CA ALA A 175 13.75 -3.91 3.34
C ALA A 175 13.75 -5.19 2.48
N ILE A 176 13.81 -5.07 1.15
CA ILE A 176 13.88 -6.21 0.24
C ILE A 176 15.12 -7.06 0.50
N ARG A 177 16.30 -6.43 0.71
CA ARG A 177 17.56 -7.17 0.98
C ARG A 177 17.55 -7.89 2.32
N GLU A 178 16.91 -7.31 3.34
CA GLU A 178 16.81 -7.91 4.67
C GLU A 178 15.76 -9.03 4.70
N ILE A 179 14.56 -8.77 4.19
CA ILE A 179 13.43 -9.71 4.17
C ILE A 179 13.70 -10.85 3.17
N ARG A 180 14.34 -10.56 2.04
CA ARG A 180 14.60 -11.49 0.92
C ARG A 180 13.32 -12.19 0.44
N PRO A 181 12.27 -11.44 0.08
CA PRO A 181 11.04 -12.03 -0.40
C PRO A 181 11.25 -12.72 -1.74
N ASP A 182 10.49 -13.79 -1.98
CA ASP A 182 10.43 -14.47 -3.28
C ASP A 182 9.62 -13.66 -4.29
N VAL A 183 8.67 -12.87 -3.79
CA VAL A 183 7.80 -12.01 -4.61
C VAL A 183 7.60 -10.68 -3.92
N VAL A 184 7.63 -9.60 -4.71
CA VAL A 184 7.22 -8.24 -4.29
C VAL A 184 5.97 -7.86 -5.08
N VAL A 185 4.94 -7.41 -4.37
CA VAL A 185 3.67 -6.95 -4.94
C VAL A 185 3.49 -5.47 -4.61
N THR A 186 3.23 -4.67 -5.61
CA THR A 186 2.94 -3.24 -5.50
C THR A 186 2.01 -2.80 -6.64
N TYR A 187 1.78 -1.50 -6.80
CA TYR A 187 0.96 -0.95 -7.87
C TYR A 187 1.66 -1.03 -9.23
N ASP A 188 0.86 -0.87 -10.28
CA ASP A 188 1.38 -0.60 -11.63
C ASP A 188 1.94 0.84 -11.74
N ALA A 189 2.54 1.17 -12.89
CA ALA A 189 3.12 2.47 -13.14
C ALA A 189 2.10 3.64 -13.08
N ASP A 190 0.82 3.34 -13.28
CA ASP A 190 -0.28 4.31 -13.19
C ASP A 190 -0.84 4.45 -11.77
N GLY A 191 -0.42 3.62 -10.82
CA GLY A 191 -0.91 3.61 -9.45
C GLY A 191 -2.40 3.29 -9.37
N GLY A 192 -2.90 2.41 -10.23
CA GLY A 192 -4.31 2.03 -10.34
C GLY A 192 -5.17 3.18 -10.86
N TYR A 193 -5.75 4.00 -9.98
CA TYR A 193 -6.60 5.14 -10.36
C TYR A 193 -5.86 6.48 -10.45
N GLY A 194 -4.53 6.47 -10.34
CA GLY A 194 -3.69 7.65 -10.54
C GLY A 194 -3.21 8.34 -9.26
N HIS A 195 -3.47 7.77 -8.08
CA HIS A 195 -3.04 8.38 -6.82
C HIS A 195 -1.53 8.68 -6.83
N PRO A 196 -1.10 9.91 -6.47
CA PRO A 196 0.31 10.30 -6.55
C PRO A 196 1.23 9.41 -5.71
N ASP A 197 0.79 9.01 -4.50
CA ASP A 197 1.57 8.15 -3.62
C ASP A 197 1.64 6.71 -4.12
N HIS A 198 0.57 6.19 -4.79
CA HIS A 198 0.61 4.88 -5.44
C HIS A 198 1.64 4.83 -6.58
N LYS A 199 1.71 5.92 -7.38
CA LYS A 199 2.74 6.05 -8.44
C LYS A 199 4.15 6.20 -7.87
N ARG A 200 4.26 6.69 -6.64
CA ARG A 200 5.54 6.88 -5.95
C ARG A 200 6.02 5.58 -5.30
N THR A 201 5.10 4.71 -4.93
CA THR A 201 5.33 3.39 -4.34
C THR A 201 5.78 2.37 -5.37
#